data_f26339d4022b95590a0f8ff82d7be02d
#
_entry.id   f26339d4022b95590a0f8ff82d7be02d
#
_cell.length_a   1.000
_cell.length_b   1.000
_cell.length_c   1.000
_cell.angle_alpha   90.00
_cell.angle_beta   90.00
_cell.angle_gamma   90.00
#
_symmetry.space_group_name_H-M   'P 1'
#
loop_
_entity.id
_entity.type
_entity.pdbx_description
1 polymer ?
#
loop_
_entity_poly.entity_id
_entity_poly.type
_entity_poly.pdbx_seq_one_letter_code
_entity_poly.pdbx_strand_id
1 'polypeptide(L)'
;TVTIMKQSDEKITSNNYGHNISDGMIKTVKYNTSVDELKDQLDNDNSKLKIYLSDGTTEYTNDKVATGMIVKLIENDIVLDQKIIVVLGDTDGNGDINAIDALKVVNHIIGTDSLIGPYMVAADTTKDMEINAIDALKIVNHIIGNIILD
;
A
#
# COMPACT_ATOMS: atom_id res chain seq x y z
N THR A 1 -33.64 10.76 29.32
CA THR A 1 -32.87 11.49 28.31
C THR A 1 -31.96 10.49 27.58
N VAL A 2 -32.11 10.41 26.29
CA VAL A 2 -31.25 9.55 25.47
C VAL A 2 -30.06 10.37 25.00
N THR A 3 -28.87 9.95 25.39
CA THR A 3 -27.63 10.56 24.89
C THR A 3 -27.17 9.78 23.65
N ILE A 4 -27.13 10.46 22.50
CA ILE A 4 -26.59 9.89 21.28
C ILE A 4 -25.13 10.26 21.20
N MET A 5 -24.25 9.24 21.27
CA MET A 5 -22.84 9.43 21.05
C MET A 5 -22.55 9.43 19.54
N LYS A 6 -22.04 10.53 19.04
CA LYS A 6 -21.66 10.64 17.65
C LYS A 6 -20.34 9.88 17.41
N GLN A 7 -20.31 9.03 16.39
CA GLN A 7 -19.09 8.37 15.93
C GLN A 7 -18.09 9.41 15.44
N SER A 8 -16.79 9.19 15.70
CA SER A 8 -15.73 10.03 15.20
C SER A 8 -15.67 10.03 13.67
N ASP A 9 -15.40 11.19 13.08
CA ASP A 9 -15.17 11.36 11.66
C ASP A 9 -13.69 11.29 11.29
N GLU A 10 -12.85 10.81 12.20
CA GLU A 10 -11.41 10.73 11.99
C GLU A 10 -11.09 9.87 10.77
N LYS A 11 -10.11 10.32 9.97
CA LYS A 11 -9.63 9.64 8.77
C LYS A 11 -8.16 9.34 8.89
N ILE A 12 -7.72 8.34 8.15
CA ILE A 12 -6.29 8.04 8.00
C ILE A 12 -5.66 9.14 7.16
N THR A 13 -4.67 9.82 7.74
CA THR A 13 -3.92 10.91 7.08
C THR A 13 -2.43 10.74 7.29
N SER A 14 -1.64 11.40 6.46
CA SER A 14 -0.17 11.36 6.51
C SER A 14 0.42 12.72 6.13
N ASN A 15 -0.08 13.79 6.76
CA ASN A 15 0.35 15.16 6.42
C ASN A 15 1.81 15.42 6.80
N ASN A 16 2.28 14.83 7.90
CA ASN A 16 3.66 15.04 8.37
C ASN A 16 4.68 14.29 7.52
N TYR A 17 4.45 13.02 7.22
CA TYR A 17 5.32 12.22 6.37
C TYR A 17 5.09 12.51 4.89
N GLY A 18 3.83 12.68 4.49
CA GLY A 18 3.47 13.09 3.14
C GLY A 18 3.16 11.94 2.18
N HIS A 19 2.63 10.81 2.67
CA HIS A 19 2.11 9.79 1.77
C HIS A 19 0.99 10.36 0.88
N ASN A 20 0.98 9.92 -0.38
CA ASN A 20 -0.17 10.16 -1.25
C ASN A 20 -1.28 9.18 -0.88
N ILE A 21 -2.30 9.69 -0.19
CA ILE A 21 -3.51 8.92 0.15
C ILE A 21 -4.64 9.42 -0.72
N SER A 22 -5.05 8.60 -1.68
CA SER A 22 -6.13 8.92 -2.62
C SER A 22 -6.74 7.62 -3.16
N ASP A 23 -7.98 7.69 -3.63
CA ASP A 23 -8.72 6.56 -4.19
C ASP A 23 -8.80 5.35 -3.23
N GLY A 24 -8.83 5.61 -1.92
CA GLY A 24 -8.86 4.56 -0.90
C GLY A 24 -7.53 3.85 -0.68
N MET A 25 -6.42 4.39 -1.18
CA MET A 25 -5.10 3.76 -1.13
C MET A 25 -4.04 4.69 -0.56
N ILE A 26 -3.06 4.10 0.13
CA ILE A 26 -1.79 4.75 0.46
C ILE A 26 -0.81 4.34 -0.65
N LYS A 27 -0.54 5.25 -1.59
CA LYS A 27 0.09 4.92 -2.89
C LYS A 27 1.61 4.98 -2.90
N THR A 28 2.24 5.43 -1.81
CA THR A 28 3.67 5.77 -1.80
C THR A 28 4.45 5.04 -0.72
N VAL A 29 4.01 3.86 -0.33
CA VAL A 29 4.73 3.06 0.66
C VAL A 29 5.95 2.44 0.00
N LYS A 30 7.11 2.64 0.62
CA LYS A 30 8.38 2.11 0.10
C LYS A 30 8.53 0.64 0.43
N TYR A 31 9.25 -0.07 -0.44
CA TYR A 31 9.71 -1.43 -0.16
C TYR A 31 10.38 -1.52 1.21
N ASN A 32 10.13 -2.62 1.90
CA ASN A 32 10.72 -2.94 3.20
C ASN A 32 10.26 -2.04 4.35
N THR A 33 9.14 -1.31 4.19
CA THR A 33 8.50 -0.58 5.30
C THR A 33 7.83 -1.58 6.23
N SER A 34 8.17 -1.55 7.52
CA SER A 34 7.55 -2.41 8.51
C SER A 34 6.16 -1.91 8.92
N VAL A 35 5.41 -2.78 9.59
CA VAL A 35 4.10 -2.43 10.18
C VAL A 35 4.24 -1.20 11.09
N ASP A 36 5.24 -1.22 11.99
CA ASP A 36 5.43 -0.14 12.94
C ASP A 36 5.86 1.16 12.26
N GLU A 37 6.77 1.07 11.29
CA GLU A 37 7.19 2.24 10.51
C GLU A 37 6.02 2.87 9.76
N LEU A 38 5.15 2.06 9.14
CA LEU A 38 4.00 2.60 8.44
C LEU A 38 3.05 3.32 9.40
N LYS A 39 2.80 2.74 10.58
CA LYS A 39 1.97 3.40 11.60
C LYS A 39 2.57 4.75 12.03
N ASP A 40 3.89 4.82 12.19
CA ASP A 40 4.58 6.06 12.55
C ASP A 40 4.54 7.11 11.43
N GLN A 41 4.40 6.69 10.18
CA GLN A 41 4.26 7.57 9.01
C GLN A 41 2.85 8.14 8.84
N LEU A 42 1.87 7.63 9.58
CA LEU A 42 0.51 8.15 9.61
C LEU A 42 0.34 9.12 10.77
N ASP A 43 -0.58 10.08 10.61
CA ASP A 43 -0.81 11.11 11.64
C ASP A 43 -1.64 10.58 12.82
N ASN A 44 -2.30 9.46 12.65
CA ASN A 44 -3.22 8.88 13.63
C ASN A 44 -2.49 8.22 14.79
N ASP A 45 -3.15 8.14 15.94
CA ASP A 45 -2.64 7.43 17.11
C ASP A 45 -2.39 5.96 16.75
N ASN A 46 -1.16 5.48 16.96
CA ASN A 46 -0.75 4.12 16.62
C ASN A 46 -1.61 3.05 17.31
N SER A 47 -2.13 3.34 18.49
CA SER A 47 -3.01 2.40 19.22
C SER A 47 -4.34 2.16 18.53
N LYS A 48 -4.76 3.06 17.63
CA LYS A 48 -5.98 2.94 16.85
C LYS A 48 -5.75 2.30 15.48
N LEU A 49 -4.51 2.09 15.08
CA LEU A 49 -4.16 1.58 13.76
C LEU A 49 -3.85 0.09 13.83
N LYS A 50 -4.47 -0.68 12.95
CA LYS A 50 -4.17 -2.10 12.74
C LYS A 50 -4.01 -2.39 11.26
N ILE A 51 -3.11 -3.30 10.94
CA ILE A 51 -2.88 -3.75 9.56
C ILE A 51 -3.39 -5.17 9.41
N TYR A 52 -4.09 -5.40 8.31
CA TYR A 52 -4.69 -6.69 7.97
C TYR A 52 -4.15 -7.18 6.64
N LEU A 53 -4.17 -8.50 6.44
CA LEU A 53 -3.97 -9.07 5.12
C LEU A 53 -5.08 -8.59 4.16
N SER A 54 -4.92 -8.86 2.88
CA SER A 54 -5.86 -8.44 1.84
C SER A 54 -7.28 -9.00 2.02
N ASP A 55 -7.46 -10.04 2.84
CA ASP A 55 -8.78 -10.55 3.20
C ASP A 55 -9.57 -9.57 4.09
N GLY A 56 -8.91 -8.58 4.66
CA GLY A 56 -9.51 -7.57 5.54
C GLY A 56 -9.89 -8.08 6.93
N THR A 57 -9.58 -9.31 7.27
CA THR A 57 -10.00 -9.94 8.53
C THR A 57 -8.84 -10.52 9.34
N THR A 58 -7.77 -10.97 8.69
CA THR A 58 -6.59 -11.53 9.35
C THR A 58 -5.61 -10.42 9.69
N GLU A 59 -5.43 -10.13 10.97
CA GLU A 59 -4.48 -9.12 11.43
C GLU A 59 -3.05 -9.53 11.09
N TYR A 60 -2.27 -8.60 10.58
CA TYR A 60 -0.87 -8.78 10.23
C TYR A 60 0.00 -7.95 11.17
N THR A 61 0.84 -8.62 11.93
CA THR A 61 1.73 -8.00 12.93
C THR A 61 3.21 -8.31 12.67
N ASN A 62 3.50 -8.99 11.57
CA ASN A 62 4.86 -9.36 11.22
C ASN A 62 5.66 -8.14 10.75
N ASP A 63 6.69 -8.38 9.97
CA ASP A 63 7.67 -7.37 9.60
C ASP A 63 7.14 -6.37 8.55
N LYS A 64 7.50 -6.55 7.31
CA LYS A 64 7.22 -5.59 6.23
C LYS A 64 5.82 -5.74 5.67
N VAL A 65 5.24 -4.62 5.27
CA VAL A 65 3.94 -4.57 4.61
C VAL A 65 4.05 -4.90 3.12
N ALA A 66 2.93 -5.27 2.52
CA ALA A 66 2.84 -5.66 1.12
C ALA A 66 1.64 -4.97 0.46
N THR A 67 1.70 -4.86 -0.87
CA THR A 67 0.58 -4.35 -1.66
C THR A 67 -0.66 -5.23 -1.47
N GLY A 68 -1.79 -4.58 -1.25
CA GLY A 68 -3.07 -5.24 -1.01
C GLY A 68 -3.44 -5.39 0.46
N MET A 69 -2.49 -5.25 1.38
CA MET A 69 -2.80 -5.19 2.81
C MET A 69 -3.63 -3.96 3.13
N ILE A 70 -4.34 -3.99 4.25
CA ILE A 70 -5.30 -2.96 4.62
C ILE A 70 -4.93 -2.37 5.97
N VAL A 71 -4.81 -1.03 6.04
CA VAL A 71 -4.74 -0.30 7.31
C VAL A 71 -6.15 0.06 7.72
N LYS A 72 -6.52 -0.25 8.96
CA LYS A 72 -7.78 0.15 9.56
C LYS A 72 -7.53 1.07 10.74
N LEU A 73 -8.29 2.15 10.80
CA LEU A 73 -8.38 3.04 11.95
C LEU A 73 -9.56 2.59 12.78
N ILE A 74 -9.29 2.11 14.00
CA ILE A 74 -10.30 1.47 14.85
C ILE A 74 -10.39 2.20 16.18
N GLU A 75 -11.60 2.56 16.58
CA GLU A 75 -11.89 3.15 17.87
C GLU A 75 -13.14 2.47 18.46
N ASN A 76 -13.03 1.95 19.70
CA ASN A 76 -14.12 1.24 20.37
C ASN A 76 -14.71 0.09 19.53
N ASP A 77 -13.81 -0.70 18.91
CA ASP A 77 -14.15 -1.83 18.02
C ASP A 77 -14.91 -1.44 16.74
N ILE A 78 -14.94 -0.14 16.42
CA ILE A 78 -15.57 0.38 15.20
C ILE A 78 -14.47 0.82 14.23
N VAL A 79 -14.56 0.37 12.98
CA VAL A 79 -13.69 0.83 11.91
C VAL A 79 -14.16 2.21 11.44
N LEU A 80 -13.34 3.24 11.72
CA LEU A 80 -13.66 4.62 11.33
C LEU A 80 -13.23 4.90 9.88
N ASP A 81 -12.15 4.31 9.44
CA ASP A 81 -11.61 4.47 8.09
C ASP A 81 -10.70 3.29 7.76
N GLN A 82 -10.50 3.04 6.48
CA GLN A 82 -9.54 2.04 6.02
C GLN A 82 -8.93 2.44 4.68
N LYS A 83 -7.69 2.03 4.47
CA LYS A 83 -6.95 2.29 3.22
C LYS A 83 -6.17 1.06 2.80
N ILE A 84 -6.11 0.82 1.51
CA ILE A 84 -5.30 -0.26 0.94
C ILE A 84 -3.86 0.22 0.78
N ILE A 85 -2.91 -0.60 1.21
CA ILE A 85 -1.48 -0.31 1.09
C ILE A 85 -1.01 -0.64 -0.32
N VAL A 86 -0.27 0.28 -0.92
CA VAL A 86 0.45 0.06 -2.18
C VAL A 86 1.94 0.22 -1.91
N VAL A 87 2.69 -0.87 -2.05
CA VAL A 87 4.15 -0.86 -2.00
C VAL A 87 4.67 -0.77 -3.42
N LEU A 88 5.35 0.31 -3.73
CA LEU A 88 5.79 0.60 -5.09
C LEU A 88 6.71 -0.52 -5.61
N GLY A 89 6.34 -1.12 -6.74
CA GLY A 89 7.05 -2.24 -7.35
C GLY A 89 6.61 -3.63 -6.90
N ASP A 90 5.86 -3.75 -5.81
CA ASP A 90 5.31 -5.02 -5.32
C ASP A 90 3.98 -5.32 -6.03
N THR A 91 4.07 -5.82 -7.24
CA THR A 91 2.92 -6.02 -8.14
C THR A 91 2.18 -7.33 -7.89
N ASP A 92 2.78 -8.29 -7.19
CA ASP A 92 2.12 -9.54 -6.83
C ASP A 92 1.61 -9.56 -5.38
N GLY A 93 1.95 -8.53 -4.58
CA GLY A 93 1.45 -8.39 -3.21
C GLY A 93 2.09 -9.30 -2.19
N ASN A 94 3.28 -9.85 -2.46
CA ASN A 94 3.96 -10.73 -1.50
C ASN A 94 4.97 -10.00 -0.61
N GLY A 95 5.18 -8.69 -0.81
CA GLY A 95 6.10 -7.87 -0.03
C GLY A 95 7.55 -7.91 -0.49
N ASP A 96 7.90 -8.79 -1.41
CA ASP A 96 9.23 -8.84 -2.03
C ASP A 96 9.19 -8.18 -3.40
N ILE A 97 10.29 -7.56 -3.80
CA ILE A 97 10.44 -7.05 -5.17
C ILE A 97 11.45 -7.93 -5.89
N ASN A 98 10.96 -8.69 -6.86
CA ASN A 98 11.76 -9.67 -7.61
C ASN A 98 11.32 -9.73 -9.07
N ALA A 99 11.89 -10.68 -9.81
CA ALA A 99 11.62 -10.83 -11.25
C ALA A 99 10.14 -11.11 -11.56
N ILE A 100 9.40 -11.69 -10.63
CA ILE A 100 7.96 -11.96 -10.82
C ILE A 100 7.19 -10.64 -10.93
N ASP A 101 7.55 -9.63 -10.13
CA ASP A 101 6.92 -8.31 -10.19
C ASP A 101 7.13 -7.66 -11.56
N ALA A 102 8.36 -7.69 -12.06
CA ALA A 102 8.67 -7.17 -13.41
C ALA A 102 7.91 -7.94 -14.49
N LEU A 103 7.83 -9.27 -14.37
CA LEU A 103 7.09 -10.10 -15.30
C LEU A 103 5.60 -9.77 -15.32
N LYS A 104 4.99 -9.49 -14.17
CA LYS A 104 3.59 -9.08 -14.09
C LYS A 104 3.35 -7.76 -14.83
N VAL A 105 4.26 -6.81 -14.74
CA VAL A 105 4.17 -5.56 -15.52
C VAL A 105 4.23 -5.86 -17.02
N VAL A 106 5.18 -6.69 -17.46
CA VAL A 106 5.32 -7.08 -18.86
C VAL A 106 4.04 -7.77 -19.35
N ASN A 107 3.51 -8.73 -18.60
CA ASN A 107 2.29 -9.44 -18.96
C ASN A 107 1.08 -8.50 -19.08
N HIS A 108 1.01 -7.48 -18.21
CA HIS A 108 -0.01 -6.45 -18.32
C HIS A 108 0.13 -5.65 -19.62
N ILE A 109 1.34 -5.24 -19.96
CA ILE A 109 1.63 -4.45 -21.17
C ILE A 109 1.23 -5.22 -22.43
N ILE A 110 1.57 -6.50 -22.52
CA ILE A 110 1.27 -7.34 -23.68
C ILE A 110 -0.13 -7.95 -23.67
N GLY A 111 -0.90 -7.72 -22.59
CA GLY A 111 -2.30 -8.13 -22.50
C GLY A 111 -2.54 -9.60 -22.12
N THR A 112 -1.52 -10.33 -21.67
CA THR A 112 -1.66 -11.74 -21.27
C THR A 112 -2.20 -11.92 -19.86
N ASP A 113 -1.99 -10.94 -18.99
CA ASP A 113 -2.51 -10.93 -17.62
C ASP A 113 -2.64 -9.48 -17.15
N SER A 114 -3.83 -9.08 -16.73
CA SER A 114 -4.09 -7.68 -16.37
C SER A 114 -3.90 -7.45 -14.88
N LEU A 115 -3.14 -6.42 -14.53
CA LEU A 115 -3.08 -5.87 -13.17
C LEU A 115 -4.29 -4.97 -12.94
N ILE A 116 -4.88 -5.04 -11.75
CA ILE A 116 -6.02 -4.22 -11.35
C ILE A 116 -5.81 -3.66 -9.94
N GLY A 117 -6.52 -2.57 -9.63
CA GLY A 117 -6.55 -2.00 -8.29
C GLY A 117 -5.16 -1.62 -7.76
N PRO A 118 -4.84 -1.97 -6.51
CA PRO A 118 -3.57 -1.59 -5.88
C PRO A 118 -2.35 -2.18 -6.60
N TYR A 119 -2.48 -3.33 -7.25
CA TYR A 119 -1.39 -3.98 -7.98
C TYR A 119 -1.02 -3.19 -9.25
N MET A 120 -2.01 -2.60 -9.91
CA MET A 120 -1.78 -1.72 -11.05
C MET A 120 -1.10 -0.43 -10.61
N VAL A 121 -1.49 0.14 -9.47
CA VAL A 121 -0.83 1.32 -8.90
C VAL A 121 0.62 1.00 -8.52
N ALA A 122 0.87 -0.18 -7.93
CA ALA A 122 2.22 -0.64 -7.59
C ALA A 122 3.12 -0.81 -8.84
N ALA A 123 2.52 -1.14 -9.97
CA ALA A 123 3.24 -1.31 -11.25
C ALA A 123 3.68 0.02 -11.87
N ASP A 124 3.00 1.11 -11.58
CA ASP A 124 3.34 2.45 -12.08
C ASP A 124 4.51 3.04 -11.27
N THR A 125 5.69 2.51 -11.49
CA THR A 125 6.89 2.88 -10.74
C THR A 125 7.45 4.24 -11.14
N THR A 126 7.07 4.76 -12.29
CA THR A 126 7.40 6.11 -12.73
C THR A 126 6.42 7.16 -12.20
N LYS A 127 5.26 6.75 -11.70
CA LYS A 127 4.19 7.62 -11.18
C LYS A 127 3.65 8.60 -12.23
N ASP A 128 3.62 8.17 -13.50
CA ASP A 128 3.12 8.97 -14.62
C ASP A 128 1.73 8.56 -15.09
N MET A 129 1.09 7.60 -14.39
CA MET A 129 -0.23 7.06 -14.69
C MET A 129 -0.29 6.22 -15.98
N GLU A 130 0.86 5.85 -16.52
CA GLU A 130 0.97 4.92 -17.65
C GLU A 130 1.81 3.72 -17.23
N ILE A 131 1.39 2.52 -17.62
CA ILE A 131 2.18 1.30 -17.38
C ILE A 131 2.82 0.89 -18.69
N ASN A 132 4.14 0.98 -18.72
CA ASN A 132 4.94 0.67 -19.90
C ASN A 132 6.28 0.01 -19.54
N ALA A 133 7.12 -0.21 -20.52
CA ALA A 133 8.40 -0.90 -20.34
C ALA A 133 9.35 -0.17 -19.36
N ILE A 134 9.22 1.15 -19.19
CA ILE A 134 10.06 1.93 -18.27
C ILE A 134 9.74 1.54 -16.82
N ASP A 135 8.48 1.26 -16.51
CA ASP A 135 8.10 0.79 -15.17
C ASP A 135 8.74 -0.55 -14.85
N ALA A 136 8.67 -1.50 -15.78
CA ALA A 136 9.32 -2.79 -15.62
C ALA A 136 10.85 -2.65 -15.49
N LEU A 137 11.45 -1.75 -16.25
CA LEU A 137 12.88 -1.47 -16.18
C LEU A 137 13.29 -0.91 -14.82
N LYS A 138 12.48 -0.03 -14.22
CA LYS A 138 12.75 0.48 -12.86
C LYS A 138 12.73 -0.64 -11.82
N ILE A 139 11.80 -1.59 -11.93
CA ILE A 139 11.78 -2.76 -11.06
C ILE A 139 13.06 -3.58 -11.22
N VAL A 140 13.46 -3.86 -12.45
CA VAL A 140 14.72 -4.60 -12.74
C VAL A 140 15.93 -3.85 -12.16
N ASN A 141 16.00 -2.55 -12.34
CA ASN A 141 17.11 -1.75 -11.81
C ASN A 141 17.15 -1.77 -10.28
N HIS A 142 15.99 -1.80 -9.63
CA HIS A 142 15.92 -1.98 -8.17
C HIS A 142 16.45 -3.37 -7.77
N ILE A 143 16.06 -4.43 -8.47
CA ILE A 143 16.47 -5.81 -8.17
C ILE A 143 18.01 -5.96 -8.26
N ILE A 144 18.63 -5.38 -9.28
CA ILE A 144 20.08 -5.46 -9.47
C ILE A 144 20.86 -4.41 -8.66
N GLY A 145 20.19 -3.59 -7.87
CA GLY A 145 20.82 -2.65 -6.96
C GLY A 145 21.24 -1.31 -7.55
N ASN A 146 20.83 -0.98 -8.78
CA ASN A 146 21.18 0.29 -9.42
C ASN A 146 20.37 1.48 -8.89
N ILE A 147 19.13 1.25 -8.46
CA ILE A 147 18.25 2.26 -7.87
C ILE A 147 17.48 1.66 -6.70
N ILE A 148 16.86 2.53 -5.91
CA ILE A 148 15.87 2.16 -4.90
C ILE A 148 14.53 2.73 -5.35
N LEU A 149 13.50 1.89 -5.40
CA LEU A 149 12.15 2.34 -5.69
C LEU A 149 11.58 3.15 -4.52
N ASP A 150 11.14 4.37 -4.80
CA ASP A 150 10.57 5.27 -3.80
C ASP A 150 9.50 6.22 -4.39
#